data_b9cc326c0de76d7b7d1c081d6bea75ae
#
_entry.id   b9cc326c0de76d7b7d1c081d6bea75ae
#
_cell.length_a   1.000
_cell.length_b   1.000
_cell.length_c   1.000
_cell.angle_alpha   90.00
_cell.angle_beta   90.00
_cell.angle_gamma   90.00
#
_symmetry.space_group_name_H-M   'P 1'
#
loop_
_entity.id
_entity.type
_entity.pdbx_description
1 polymer ?
#
loop_
_entity_poly.entity_id
_entity_poly.type
_entity_poly.pdbx_seq_one_letter_code
_entity_poly.pdbx_strand_id
1 'polypeptide(L)'
;MIEEILPAEVAAIDAVDEDVADLFAVERAAIGGAVPERRREFAMVRKSARTALGQLGIPPVPLVPGAGRAPVWPTGVVGSMTHCPGYRAAAVARSSRVHALGIDAEVSEPLPSGVLQMIGLPSERAMLARLDEQHPEVPWDRLLFSCKESVYKIWYPLAGTMLEFDGAEVEIDPGGGFSARFTAEGPVAAGRRVSHLSGRWLHRDGLLLTGIALGMINLPGISLRRDDHSPRLQLAISSGELTRSSLGWN
;
A
#
# COMPACT_ATOMS: atom_id res chain seq x y z
N MET A 1 0.88 -4.30 16.01
CA MET A 1 0.18 -3.02 15.66
C MET A 1 -0.53 -3.11 14.33
N ILE A 2 0.18 -3.48 13.25
CA ILE A 2 -0.44 -3.51 11.90
C ILE A 2 -1.60 -4.50 11.80
N GLU A 3 -1.57 -5.61 12.52
CA GLU A 3 -2.64 -6.60 12.58
C GLU A 3 -3.97 -6.05 13.14
N GLU A 4 -3.92 -5.00 13.95
CA GLU A 4 -5.12 -4.40 14.56
C GLU A 4 -6.01 -3.66 13.54
N ILE A 5 -5.44 -3.27 12.42
CA ILE A 5 -6.15 -2.56 11.34
C ILE A 5 -6.46 -3.44 10.12
N LEU A 6 -6.19 -4.73 10.22
CA LEU A 6 -6.41 -5.71 9.15
C LEU A 6 -7.42 -6.79 9.60
N PRO A 7 -8.17 -7.39 8.67
CA PRO A 7 -9.09 -8.46 9.00
C PRO A 7 -8.36 -9.76 9.39
N ALA A 8 -9.04 -10.64 10.12
CA ALA A 8 -8.47 -11.87 10.68
C ALA A 8 -7.93 -12.87 9.62
N GLU A 9 -8.34 -12.75 8.37
CA GLU A 9 -7.85 -13.57 7.25
C GLU A 9 -6.45 -13.15 6.76
N VAL A 10 -5.93 -12.03 7.25
CA VAL A 10 -4.61 -11.51 6.91
C VAL A 10 -3.63 -11.85 8.01
N ALA A 11 -2.60 -12.59 7.65
CA ALA A 11 -1.44 -12.78 8.51
C ALA A 11 -0.52 -11.56 8.39
N ALA A 12 -0.27 -10.86 9.49
CA ALA A 12 0.56 -9.67 9.49
C ALA A 12 1.62 -9.73 10.58
N ILE A 13 2.80 -9.25 10.27
CA ILE A 13 3.95 -9.17 11.18
C ILE A 13 4.56 -7.78 11.07
N ASP A 14 4.76 -7.17 12.22
CA ASP A 14 5.57 -5.96 12.35
C ASP A 14 6.82 -6.24 13.22
N ALA A 15 7.85 -5.45 12.99
CA ALA A 15 9.09 -5.51 13.71
C ALA A 15 9.66 -4.11 13.93
N VAL A 16 10.17 -3.89 15.12
CA VAL A 16 10.93 -2.71 15.53
C VAL A 16 12.37 -3.17 15.73
N ASP A 17 13.30 -2.61 14.98
CA ASP A 17 14.74 -2.88 14.96
C ASP A 17 15.17 -4.26 15.46
N GLU A 18 15.47 -5.17 14.54
CA GLU A 18 15.99 -6.51 14.81
C GLU A 18 17.25 -6.82 14.00
N ASP A 19 17.91 -7.93 14.38
CA ASP A 19 19.08 -8.49 13.69
C ASP A 19 18.85 -8.70 12.18
N VAL A 20 19.90 -8.46 11.42
CA VAL A 20 19.92 -8.59 9.96
C VAL A 20 19.47 -10.00 9.55
N ALA A 21 18.39 -10.08 8.80
CA ALA A 21 17.89 -11.34 8.26
C ALA A 21 18.74 -11.82 7.08
N ASP A 22 18.93 -13.13 6.99
CA ASP A 22 19.52 -13.74 5.81
C ASP A 22 18.61 -13.61 4.58
N LEU A 23 19.20 -13.12 3.50
CA LEU A 23 18.56 -13.06 2.20
C LEU A 23 18.89 -14.31 1.37
N PHE A 24 17.96 -14.75 0.56
CA PHE A 24 18.26 -15.72 -0.49
C PHE A 24 19.26 -15.14 -1.52
N ALA A 25 20.00 -16.01 -2.20
CA ALA A 25 21.01 -15.56 -3.18
C ALA A 25 20.40 -14.66 -4.27
N VAL A 26 19.19 -14.97 -4.74
CA VAL A 26 18.47 -14.17 -5.75
C VAL A 26 18.02 -12.80 -5.20
N GLU A 27 17.68 -12.73 -3.91
CA GLU A 27 17.32 -11.47 -3.26
C GLU A 27 18.56 -10.58 -3.07
N ARG A 28 19.70 -11.18 -2.65
CA ARG A 28 20.99 -10.46 -2.57
C ARG A 28 21.40 -9.90 -3.93
N ALA A 29 21.23 -10.68 -5.00
CA ALA A 29 21.53 -10.21 -6.35
C ALA A 29 20.63 -9.02 -6.75
N ALA A 30 19.33 -9.08 -6.43
CA ALA A 30 18.36 -8.01 -6.76
C ALA A 30 18.65 -6.67 -6.07
N ILE A 31 19.31 -6.69 -4.88
CA ILE A 31 19.61 -5.47 -4.09
C ILE A 31 21.11 -5.15 -4.06
N GLY A 32 21.94 -5.88 -4.81
CA GLY A 32 23.40 -5.81 -4.74
C GLY A 32 24.01 -4.43 -4.94
N GLY A 33 23.38 -3.58 -5.76
CA GLY A 33 23.81 -2.20 -6.02
C GLY A 33 23.37 -1.16 -4.99
N ALA A 34 22.52 -1.52 -3.99
CA ALA A 34 22.00 -0.56 -3.02
C ALA A 34 23.00 -0.25 -1.89
N VAL A 35 22.82 0.90 -1.25
CA VAL A 35 23.56 1.28 -0.04
C VAL A 35 23.28 0.32 1.13
N PRO A 36 24.20 0.19 2.12
CA PRO A 36 24.02 -0.79 3.22
C PRO A 36 22.71 -0.65 3.99
N GLU A 37 22.26 0.58 4.25
CA GLU A 37 21.01 0.86 4.94
C GLU A 37 19.81 0.28 4.18
N ARG A 38 19.73 0.54 2.88
CA ARG A 38 18.66 -0.01 2.02
C ARG A 38 18.68 -1.54 1.93
N ARG A 39 19.88 -2.15 1.95
CA ARG A 39 19.99 -3.61 2.01
C ARG A 39 19.46 -4.17 3.31
N ARG A 40 19.70 -3.48 4.45
CA ARG A 40 19.17 -3.86 5.76
C ARG A 40 17.64 -3.78 5.78
N GLU A 41 17.05 -2.67 5.38
CA GLU A 41 15.60 -2.49 5.26
C GLU A 41 14.96 -3.58 4.40
N PHE A 42 15.55 -3.81 3.22
CA PHE A 42 15.09 -4.85 2.30
C PHE A 42 15.10 -6.24 2.95
N ALA A 43 16.17 -6.58 3.67
CA ALA A 43 16.29 -7.88 4.34
C ALA A 43 15.27 -8.03 5.48
N MET A 44 15.09 -6.99 6.28
CA MET A 44 14.22 -7.04 7.45
C MET A 44 12.74 -7.15 7.06
N VAL A 45 12.28 -6.36 6.08
CA VAL A 45 10.88 -6.43 5.64
C VAL A 45 10.55 -7.79 5.00
N ARG A 46 11.54 -8.44 4.37
CA ARG A 46 11.37 -9.80 3.84
C ARG A 46 11.38 -10.88 4.92
N LYS A 47 12.11 -10.67 6.01
CA LYS A 47 12.00 -11.51 7.22
C LYS A 47 10.57 -11.47 7.74
N SER A 48 10.00 -10.28 7.96
CA SER A 48 8.61 -10.12 8.39
C SER A 48 7.63 -10.80 7.42
N ALA A 49 7.84 -10.63 6.12
CA ALA A 49 6.99 -11.26 5.10
C ALA A 49 7.09 -12.81 5.13
N ARG A 50 8.28 -13.39 5.31
CA ARG A 50 8.44 -14.84 5.44
C ARG A 50 7.83 -15.37 6.74
N THR A 51 7.93 -14.62 7.84
CA THR A 51 7.25 -14.98 9.09
C THR A 51 5.72 -14.97 8.91
N ALA A 52 5.17 -13.97 8.25
CA ALA A 52 3.75 -13.91 7.93
C ALA A 52 3.32 -15.05 6.98
N LEU A 53 4.13 -15.38 5.96
CA LEU A 53 3.89 -16.55 5.08
C LEU A 53 3.89 -17.87 5.88
N GLY A 54 4.76 -17.99 6.87
CA GLY A 54 4.80 -19.14 7.79
C GLY A 54 3.49 -19.34 8.55
N GLN A 55 2.79 -18.26 8.95
CA GLN A 55 1.46 -18.34 9.57
C GLN A 55 0.39 -18.90 8.60
N LEU A 56 0.59 -18.74 7.29
CA LEU A 56 -0.24 -19.38 6.26
C LEU A 56 0.19 -20.81 5.91
N GLY A 57 1.20 -21.38 6.62
CA GLY A 57 1.76 -22.70 6.32
C GLY A 57 2.63 -22.73 5.05
N ILE A 58 3.16 -21.60 4.60
CA ILE A 58 4.02 -21.49 3.43
C ILE A 58 5.48 -21.48 3.89
N PRO A 59 6.32 -22.39 3.39
CA PRO A 59 7.74 -22.41 3.77
C PRO A 59 8.46 -21.14 3.29
N PRO A 60 9.62 -20.80 3.88
CA PRO A 60 10.41 -19.66 3.43
C PRO A 60 10.78 -19.75 1.95
N VAL A 61 10.44 -18.71 1.20
CA VAL A 61 10.73 -18.57 -0.23
C VAL A 61 11.35 -17.21 -0.53
N PRO A 62 12.11 -17.08 -1.62
CA PRO A 62 12.62 -15.77 -2.03
C PRO A 62 11.48 -14.84 -2.46
N LEU A 63 11.56 -13.58 -2.05
CA LEU A 63 10.63 -12.51 -2.41
C LEU A 63 11.39 -11.43 -3.20
N VAL A 64 11.49 -11.63 -4.51
CA VAL A 64 12.19 -10.70 -5.39
C VAL A 64 11.27 -9.55 -5.84
N PRO A 65 11.83 -8.35 -6.14
CA PRO A 65 11.07 -7.31 -6.79
C PRO A 65 10.73 -7.73 -8.23
N GLY A 66 9.47 -7.56 -8.60
CA GLY A 66 8.97 -7.70 -9.96
C GLY A 66 8.85 -6.36 -10.68
N ALA A 67 7.95 -6.29 -11.65
CA ALA A 67 7.63 -5.05 -12.35
C ALA A 67 7.19 -3.96 -11.36
N GLY A 68 7.60 -2.70 -11.60
CA GLY A 68 7.30 -1.58 -10.70
C GLY A 68 7.80 -1.78 -9.25
N ARG A 69 8.79 -2.66 -9.05
CA ARG A 69 9.33 -3.04 -7.73
C ARG A 69 8.34 -3.74 -6.79
N ALA A 70 7.12 -4.02 -7.24
CA ALA A 70 6.16 -4.79 -6.46
C ALA A 70 6.74 -6.18 -6.13
N PRO A 71 6.58 -6.68 -4.89
CA PRO A 71 7.10 -8.01 -4.54
C PRO A 71 6.38 -9.10 -5.32
N VAL A 72 7.14 -10.10 -5.79
CA VAL A 72 6.57 -11.32 -6.40
C VAL A 72 6.22 -12.30 -5.28
N TRP A 73 4.93 -12.46 -5.03
CA TRP A 73 4.41 -13.36 -4.02
C TRP A 73 4.29 -14.80 -4.54
N PRO A 74 4.33 -15.82 -3.67
CA PRO A 74 4.04 -17.20 -4.06
C PRO A 74 2.64 -17.33 -4.66
N THR A 75 2.47 -18.31 -5.56
CA THR A 75 1.16 -18.62 -6.16
C THR A 75 0.09 -18.84 -5.09
N GLY A 76 -1.06 -18.19 -5.27
CA GLY A 76 -2.17 -18.28 -4.32
C GLY A 76 -2.04 -17.37 -3.10
N VAL A 77 -1.09 -16.42 -3.10
CA VAL A 77 -0.88 -15.42 -2.05
C VAL A 77 -0.96 -14.03 -2.64
N VAL A 78 -1.55 -13.13 -1.89
CA VAL A 78 -1.44 -11.67 -2.04
C VAL A 78 -0.77 -11.09 -0.81
N GLY A 79 -0.09 -9.97 -0.95
CA GLY A 79 0.58 -9.36 0.18
C GLY A 79 1.02 -7.93 -0.09
N SER A 80 1.44 -7.27 0.98
CA SER A 80 1.99 -5.93 0.95
C SER A 80 3.08 -5.80 2.01
N MET A 81 4.05 -4.95 1.75
CA MET A 81 5.16 -4.66 2.65
C MET A 81 5.32 -3.15 2.80
N THR A 82 5.74 -2.72 3.98
CA THR A 82 6.06 -1.31 4.25
C THR A 82 7.22 -1.19 5.24
N HIS A 83 7.84 -0.01 5.25
CA HIS A 83 8.87 0.35 6.22
C HIS A 83 8.96 1.88 6.33
N CYS A 84 9.26 2.35 7.51
CA CYS A 84 9.72 3.70 7.79
C CYS A 84 10.83 3.63 8.85
N PRO A 85 11.49 4.74 9.20
CA PRO A 85 12.48 4.75 10.28
C PRO A 85 11.95 4.08 11.55
N GLY A 86 12.66 3.08 12.08
CA GLY A 86 12.29 2.34 13.29
C GLY A 86 11.19 1.30 13.12
N TYR A 87 10.53 1.16 11.97
CA TYR A 87 9.40 0.24 11.81
C TYR A 87 9.37 -0.48 10.47
N ARG A 88 8.98 -1.74 10.45
CA ARG A 88 8.80 -2.57 9.25
C ARG A 88 7.58 -3.46 9.45
N ALA A 89 6.81 -3.66 8.40
CA ALA A 89 5.68 -4.58 8.43
C ALA A 89 5.48 -5.29 7.09
N ALA A 90 4.91 -6.48 7.19
CA ALA A 90 4.41 -7.24 6.05
C ALA A 90 3.06 -7.86 6.40
N ALA A 91 2.16 -7.86 5.43
CA ALA A 91 0.86 -8.49 5.51
C ALA A 91 0.66 -9.41 4.31
N VAL A 92 0.16 -10.62 4.54
CA VAL A 92 -0.10 -11.62 3.50
C VAL A 92 -1.44 -12.31 3.75
N ALA A 93 -2.08 -12.75 2.67
CA ALA A 93 -3.31 -13.54 2.75
C ALA A 93 -3.40 -14.55 1.59
N ARG A 94 -4.23 -15.58 1.75
CA ARG A 94 -4.60 -16.46 0.63
C ARG A 94 -5.43 -15.67 -0.39
N SER A 95 -5.07 -15.72 -1.67
CA SER A 95 -5.80 -15.04 -2.75
C SER A 95 -7.24 -15.54 -2.92
N SER A 96 -7.56 -16.71 -2.37
CA SER A 96 -8.92 -17.22 -2.26
C SER A 96 -9.79 -16.52 -1.20
N ARG A 97 -9.21 -15.68 -0.35
CA ARG A 97 -9.89 -14.93 0.72
C ARG A 97 -9.80 -13.43 0.53
N VAL A 98 -8.66 -12.96 0.07
CA VAL A 98 -8.36 -11.53 -0.14
C VAL A 98 -7.80 -11.37 -1.54
N HIS A 99 -8.34 -10.44 -2.33
CA HIS A 99 -7.92 -10.21 -3.72
C HIS A 99 -6.68 -9.32 -3.82
N ALA A 100 -6.54 -8.36 -2.92
CA ALA A 100 -5.38 -7.47 -2.86
C ALA A 100 -5.19 -6.91 -1.45
N LEU A 101 -3.95 -6.59 -1.09
CA LEU A 101 -3.53 -5.99 0.16
C LEU A 101 -2.70 -4.75 -0.10
N GLY A 102 -2.95 -3.69 0.66
CA GLY A 102 -2.13 -2.48 0.70
C GLY A 102 -1.93 -2.06 2.14
N ILE A 103 -0.69 -2.02 2.61
CA ILE A 103 -0.33 -1.47 3.92
C ILE A 103 0.73 -0.40 3.76
N ASP A 104 0.67 0.60 4.62
CA ASP A 104 1.69 1.61 4.69
C ASP A 104 1.99 2.03 6.12
N ALA A 105 3.20 2.55 6.35
CA ALA A 105 3.67 3.00 7.64
C ALA A 105 4.54 4.25 7.47
N GLU A 106 4.24 5.27 8.25
CA GLU A 106 4.95 6.54 8.26
C GLU A 106 5.29 6.96 9.71
N VAL A 107 6.36 7.72 9.87
CA VAL A 107 6.61 8.42 11.13
C VAL A 107 5.54 9.49 11.33
N SER A 108 5.12 9.67 12.59
CA SER A 108 4.08 10.66 12.96
C SER A 108 4.66 12.08 12.98
N GLU A 109 5.05 12.58 11.81
CA GLU A 109 5.58 13.93 11.60
C GLU A 109 4.90 14.57 10.38
N PRO A 110 4.67 15.89 10.35
CA PRO A 110 4.12 16.56 9.18
C PRO A 110 4.94 16.30 7.91
N LEU A 111 4.28 16.36 6.77
CA LEU A 111 4.95 16.32 5.47
C LEU A 111 5.88 17.52 5.29
N PRO A 112 6.96 17.39 4.52
CA PRO A 112 7.75 18.55 4.09
C PRO A 112 6.87 19.59 3.39
N SER A 113 7.24 20.87 3.58
CA SER A 113 6.50 21.98 2.97
C SER A 113 6.34 21.81 1.46
N GLY A 114 5.13 22.03 0.96
CA GLY A 114 4.80 21.91 -0.46
C GLY A 114 4.34 20.51 -0.90
N VAL A 115 4.63 19.45 -0.15
CA VAL A 115 4.26 18.09 -0.55
C VAL A 115 2.73 17.90 -0.54
N LEU A 116 2.02 18.41 0.46
CA LEU A 116 0.57 18.32 0.51
C LEU A 116 -0.12 18.95 -0.72
N GLN A 117 0.42 20.05 -1.23
CA GLN A 117 -0.10 20.70 -2.45
C GLN A 117 0.05 19.83 -3.70
N MET A 118 1.06 18.98 -3.74
CA MET A 118 1.33 18.09 -4.88
C MET A 118 0.48 16.82 -4.82
N ILE A 119 0.22 16.29 -3.63
CA ILE A 119 -0.47 14.99 -3.48
C ILE A 119 -1.96 15.11 -3.18
N GLY A 120 -2.41 16.22 -2.59
CA GLY A 120 -3.77 16.39 -2.08
C GLY A 120 -4.68 17.12 -3.06
N LEU A 121 -5.86 16.55 -3.31
CA LEU A 121 -6.94 17.22 -4.01
C LEU A 121 -7.47 18.41 -3.20
N PRO A 122 -8.10 19.43 -3.83
CA PRO A 122 -8.71 20.55 -3.10
C PRO A 122 -9.71 20.11 -2.01
N SER A 123 -10.54 19.11 -2.29
CA SER A 123 -11.49 18.52 -1.33
C SER A 123 -10.78 17.86 -0.14
N GLU A 124 -9.71 17.11 -0.40
CA GLU A 124 -8.89 16.49 0.64
C GLU A 124 -8.23 17.52 1.54
N ARG A 125 -7.62 18.57 0.96
CA ARG A 125 -7.01 19.66 1.75
C ARG A 125 -8.05 20.39 2.62
N ALA A 126 -9.26 20.60 2.11
CA ALA A 126 -10.34 21.18 2.90
C ALA A 126 -10.82 20.25 4.03
N MET A 127 -10.82 18.93 3.81
CA MET A 127 -11.09 17.93 4.84
C MET A 127 -9.99 17.97 5.92
N LEU A 128 -8.71 17.95 5.52
CA LEU A 128 -7.59 17.96 6.47
C LEU A 128 -7.58 19.21 7.36
N ALA A 129 -7.91 20.38 6.81
CA ALA A 129 -8.01 21.61 7.60
C ALA A 129 -9.05 21.48 8.72
N ARG A 130 -10.20 20.85 8.45
CA ARG A 130 -11.22 20.61 9.48
C ARG A 130 -10.80 19.58 10.52
N LEU A 131 -10.08 18.53 10.10
CA LEU A 131 -9.56 17.51 11.01
C LEU A 131 -8.48 18.07 11.93
N ASP A 132 -7.60 18.93 11.41
CA ASP A 132 -6.54 19.59 12.17
C ASP A 132 -7.09 20.52 13.26
N GLU A 133 -8.20 21.23 13.00
CA GLU A 133 -8.89 22.03 14.00
C GLU A 133 -9.45 21.19 15.17
N GLN A 134 -9.85 19.94 14.91
CA GLN A 134 -10.49 19.06 15.89
C GLN A 134 -9.49 18.14 16.61
N HIS A 135 -8.45 17.70 15.90
CA HIS A 135 -7.47 16.71 16.32
C HIS A 135 -6.06 17.12 15.89
N PRO A 136 -5.49 18.21 16.46
CA PRO A 136 -4.19 18.75 16.05
C PRO A 136 -2.99 17.85 16.41
N GLU A 137 -3.21 16.80 17.19
CA GLU A 137 -2.20 15.80 17.56
C GLU A 137 -1.87 14.80 16.45
N VAL A 138 -2.68 14.76 15.37
CA VAL A 138 -2.47 13.84 14.24
C VAL A 138 -1.90 14.63 13.06
N PRO A 139 -0.76 14.25 12.49
CA PRO A 139 -0.27 14.86 11.25
C PRO A 139 -1.09 14.35 10.05
N TRP A 140 -2.25 14.96 9.83
CA TRP A 140 -3.26 14.55 8.86
C TRP A 140 -2.76 14.55 7.42
N ASP A 141 -1.84 15.44 7.09
CA ASP A 141 -1.20 15.49 5.78
C ASP A 141 -0.35 14.23 5.52
N ARG A 142 0.41 13.78 6.52
CA ARG A 142 1.18 12.53 6.47
C ARG A 142 0.23 11.33 6.42
N LEU A 143 -0.86 11.34 7.17
CA LEU A 143 -1.85 10.27 7.13
C LEU A 143 -2.51 10.17 5.75
N LEU A 144 -2.86 11.30 5.11
CA LEU A 144 -3.36 11.30 3.73
C LEU A 144 -2.36 10.65 2.77
N PHE A 145 -1.08 10.99 2.90
CA PHE A 145 -0.02 10.37 2.10
C PHE A 145 0.00 8.85 2.30
N SER A 146 0.02 8.37 3.54
CA SER A 146 0.02 6.95 3.87
C SER A 146 -1.23 6.24 3.34
N CYS A 147 -2.42 6.85 3.44
CA CYS A 147 -3.64 6.32 2.82
C CYS A 147 -3.49 6.13 1.31
N LYS A 148 -2.96 7.15 0.61
CA LYS A 148 -2.73 7.09 -0.84
C LYS A 148 -1.68 6.04 -1.22
N GLU A 149 -0.65 5.83 -0.40
CA GLU A 149 0.33 4.75 -0.60
C GLU A 149 -0.31 3.36 -0.43
N SER A 150 -1.16 3.16 0.57
CA SER A 150 -1.92 1.91 0.72
C SER A 150 -2.85 1.65 -0.47
N VAL A 151 -3.51 2.70 -0.99
CA VAL A 151 -4.33 2.61 -2.21
C VAL A 151 -3.49 2.22 -3.42
N TYR A 152 -2.32 2.85 -3.61
CA TYR A 152 -1.40 2.51 -4.70
C TYR A 152 -0.92 1.06 -4.63
N LYS A 153 -0.64 0.54 -3.44
CA LYS A 153 -0.21 -0.85 -3.22
C LYS A 153 -1.33 -1.87 -3.52
N ILE A 154 -2.60 -1.45 -3.54
CA ILE A 154 -3.73 -2.21 -4.09
C ILE A 154 -3.81 -2.08 -5.62
N TRP A 155 -3.70 -0.83 -6.11
CA TRP A 155 -3.88 -0.52 -7.52
C TRP A 155 -2.85 -1.22 -8.41
N TYR A 156 -1.56 -1.04 -8.11
CA TYR A 156 -0.49 -1.47 -8.99
C TYR A 156 -0.52 -2.98 -9.32
N PRO A 157 -0.68 -3.90 -8.34
CA PRO A 157 -0.80 -5.33 -8.64
C PRO A 157 -2.02 -5.71 -9.48
N LEU A 158 -3.10 -4.93 -9.44
CA LEU A 158 -4.34 -5.20 -10.17
C LEU A 158 -4.37 -4.56 -11.56
N ALA A 159 -3.84 -3.35 -11.70
CA ALA A 159 -3.91 -2.56 -12.93
C ALA A 159 -2.64 -2.65 -13.80
N GLY A 160 -1.47 -2.94 -13.19
CA GLY A 160 -0.18 -2.98 -13.87
C GLY A 160 0.34 -1.62 -14.34
N THR A 161 -0.30 -0.53 -13.94
CA THR A 161 0.01 0.86 -14.32
C THR A 161 0.18 1.75 -13.10
N MET A 162 0.86 2.88 -13.26
CA MET A 162 0.96 3.90 -12.22
C MET A 162 -0.41 4.51 -11.92
N LEU A 163 -0.64 4.88 -10.67
CA LEU A 163 -1.74 5.70 -10.21
C LEU A 163 -1.14 7.00 -9.67
N GLU A 164 -1.45 8.11 -10.29
CA GLU A 164 -1.03 9.43 -9.80
C GLU A 164 -1.79 9.78 -8.50
N PHE A 165 -1.32 10.78 -7.77
CA PHE A 165 -1.93 11.15 -6.49
C PHE A 165 -3.37 11.67 -6.60
N ASP A 166 -3.74 12.25 -7.73
CA ASP A 166 -5.10 12.69 -8.05
C ASP A 166 -5.99 11.56 -8.60
N GLY A 167 -5.41 10.39 -8.87
CA GLY A 167 -6.13 9.21 -9.37
C GLY A 167 -7.09 8.57 -8.36
N ALA A 168 -7.00 8.94 -7.08
CA ALA A 168 -7.94 8.55 -6.05
C ALA A 168 -8.18 9.68 -5.06
N GLU A 169 -9.44 9.93 -4.74
CA GLU A 169 -9.87 10.84 -3.69
C GLU A 169 -10.07 10.08 -2.39
N VAL A 170 -9.42 10.54 -1.33
CA VAL A 170 -9.42 9.90 0.00
C VAL A 170 -10.29 10.72 0.96
N GLU A 171 -11.13 10.02 1.73
CA GLU A 171 -11.88 10.56 2.85
C GLU A 171 -11.43 9.85 4.13
N ILE A 172 -11.06 10.62 5.16
CA ILE A 172 -10.54 10.10 6.43
C ILE A 172 -11.58 10.34 7.53
N ASP A 173 -11.93 9.27 8.25
CA ASP A 173 -12.73 9.30 9.47
C ASP A 173 -11.79 9.32 10.68
N PRO A 174 -11.87 10.33 11.59
CA PRO A 174 -11.06 10.40 12.80
C PRO A 174 -11.23 9.19 13.73
N GLY A 175 -12.30 8.41 13.56
CA GLY A 175 -12.54 7.16 14.28
C GLY A 175 -11.69 5.97 13.83
N GLY A 176 -10.69 6.16 12.97
CA GLY A 176 -9.74 5.11 12.55
C GLY A 176 -10.09 4.43 11.23
N GLY A 177 -11.04 4.99 10.48
CA GLY A 177 -11.41 4.54 9.15
C GLY A 177 -10.93 5.48 8.04
N PHE A 178 -10.84 4.99 6.81
CA PHE A 178 -10.75 5.82 5.62
C PHE A 178 -11.35 5.12 4.41
N SER A 179 -11.76 5.89 3.43
CA SER A 179 -12.18 5.39 2.12
C SER A 179 -11.43 6.11 1.00
N ALA A 180 -11.30 5.43 -0.13
CA ALA A 180 -10.71 6.01 -1.34
C ALA A 180 -11.60 5.69 -2.53
N ARG A 181 -11.97 6.71 -3.30
CA ARG A 181 -12.74 6.60 -4.53
C ARG A 181 -11.85 6.91 -5.72
N PHE A 182 -11.78 6.01 -6.69
CA PHE A 182 -11.03 6.27 -7.92
C PHE A 182 -11.68 7.39 -8.73
N THR A 183 -10.89 8.34 -9.20
CA THR A 183 -11.34 9.48 -10.02
C THR A 183 -11.58 9.10 -11.47
N ALA A 184 -10.96 8.01 -11.94
CA ALA A 184 -11.15 7.39 -13.23
C ALA A 184 -11.63 5.93 -13.06
N GLU A 185 -11.58 5.14 -14.12
CA GLU A 185 -11.90 3.72 -14.06
C GLU A 185 -10.98 2.97 -13.09
N GLY A 186 -11.55 2.42 -12.04
CA GLY A 186 -10.83 1.59 -11.08
C GLY A 186 -10.34 0.25 -11.66
N PRO A 187 -9.45 -0.46 -10.96
CA PRO A 187 -8.91 -1.73 -11.42
C PRO A 187 -9.96 -2.84 -11.37
N VAL A 188 -9.67 -3.96 -12.04
CA VAL A 188 -10.54 -5.14 -11.99
C VAL A 188 -9.98 -6.15 -11.00
N ALA A 189 -10.81 -6.57 -10.03
CA ALA A 189 -10.51 -7.66 -9.10
C ALA A 189 -11.62 -8.72 -9.21
N ALA A 190 -11.25 -9.98 -9.35
CA ALA A 190 -12.21 -11.10 -9.51
C ALA A 190 -13.29 -10.85 -10.58
N GLY A 191 -12.90 -10.26 -11.71
CA GLY A 191 -13.84 -9.97 -12.81
C GLY A 191 -14.78 -8.77 -12.54
N ARG A 192 -14.58 -8.03 -11.47
CA ARG A 192 -15.40 -6.87 -11.08
C ARG A 192 -14.56 -5.61 -11.00
N ARG A 193 -15.10 -4.50 -11.47
CA ARG A 193 -14.45 -3.20 -11.35
C ARG A 193 -14.58 -2.68 -9.91
N VAL A 194 -13.46 -2.28 -9.36
CA VAL A 194 -13.36 -1.68 -8.02
C VAL A 194 -13.45 -0.17 -8.16
N SER A 195 -14.53 0.43 -7.72
CA SER A 195 -14.74 1.89 -7.78
C SER A 195 -14.26 2.63 -6.53
N HIS A 196 -14.23 1.92 -5.40
CA HIS A 196 -13.78 2.47 -4.12
C HIS A 196 -13.11 1.40 -3.26
N LEU A 197 -12.31 1.83 -2.31
CA LEU A 197 -11.65 1.01 -1.31
C LEU A 197 -12.01 1.56 0.08
N SER A 198 -12.06 0.67 1.07
CA SER A 198 -12.17 1.04 2.48
C SER A 198 -10.99 0.46 3.23
N GLY A 199 -10.41 1.27 4.11
CA GLY A 199 -9.26 0.92 4.91
C GLY A 199 -9.41 1.37 6.35
N ARG A 200 -8.42 1.02 7.14
CA ARG A 200 -8.29 1.48 8.52
C ARG A 200 -6.93 2.12 8.73
N TRP A 201 -6.85 3.00 9.71
CA TRP A 201 -5.61 3.62 10.13
C TRP A 201 -5.46 3.56 11.65
N LEU A 202 -4.22 3.71 12.11
CA LEU A 202 -3.84 3.75 13.52
C LEU A 202 -2.74 4.77 13.70
N HIS A 203 -2.89 5.64 14.73
CA HIS A 203 -1.84 6.53 15.21
C HIS A 203 -1.41 6.06 16.60
N ARG A 204 -0.18 5.56 16.73
CA ARG A 204 0.36 5.02 17.99
C ARG A 204 1.89 4.99 17.97
N ASP A 205 2.48 5.26 19.12
CA ASP A 205 3.93 5.14 19.37
C ASP A 205 4.80 5.91 18.34
N GLY A 206 4.32 7.09 17.93
CA GLY A 206 5.01 7.93 16.95
C GLY A 206 4.91 7.41 15.51
N LEU A 207 3.97 6.51 15.22
CA LEU A 207 3.74 5.93 13.90
C LEU A 207 2.31 6.19 13.43
N LEU A 208 2.17 6.36 12.12
CA LEU A 208 0.91 6.30 11.39
C LEU A 208 0.91 5.02 10.54
N LEU A 209 -0.08 4.18 10.75
CA LEU A 209 -0.24 2.93 10.00
C LEU A 209 -1.54 2.97 9.21
N THR A 210 -1.52 2.53 7.98
CA THR A 210 -2.71 2.39 7.14
C THR A 210 -2.77 0.99 6.52
N GLY A 211 -4.00 0.48 6.34
CA GLY A 211 -4.20 -0.85 5.79
C GLY A 211 -5.51 -1.00 5.04
N ILE A 212 -5.45 -1.65 3.89
CA ILE A 212 -6.59 -2.03 3.06
C ILE A 212 -6.49 -3.52 2.76
N ALA A 213 -7.57 -4.25 2.97
CA ALA A 213 -7.73 -5.63 2.51
C ALA A 213 -8.97 -5.70 1.60
N LEU A 214 -8.78 -5.94 0.32
CA LEU A 214 -9.88 -6.12 -0.63
C LEU A 214 -10.37 -7.56 -0.56
N GLY A 215 -11.35 -7.82 0.29
CA GLY A 215 -11.93 -9.14 0.53
C GLY A 215 -12.94 -9.57 -0.52
N MET A 216 -13.29 -10.86 -0.52
CA MET A 216 -14.31 -11.46 -1.41
C MET A 216 -15.74 -10.90 -1.17
N ILE A 217 -16.01 -10.37 0.02
CA ILE A 217 -17.37 -9.99 0.47
C ILE A 217 -17.62 -8.47 0.38
N ASN A 218 -16.56 -7.65 0.33
CA ASN A 218 -16.67 -6.18 0.37
C ASN A 218 -16.87 -5.53 -1.01
N LEU A 219 -17.49 -6.24 -1.95
CA LEU A 219 -17.98 -5.64 -3.19
C LEU A 219 -19.48 -5.38 -3.02
N PRO A 220 -19.90 -4.17 -2.57
CA PRO A 220 -21.32 -3.85 -2.46
C PRO A 220 -21.97 -4.00 -3.83
N GLY A 221 -23.18 -4.52 -3.84
CA GLY A 221 -23.89 -4.93 -5.03
C GLY A 221 -23.97 -3.85 -6.09
N ILE A 222 -23.30 -4.06 -7.21
CA ILE A 222 -23.46 -3.28 -8.44
C ILE A 222 -23.95 -4.24 -9.51
N SER A 223 -25.06 -3.84 -10.15
CA SER A 223 -25.71 -4.51 -11.26
C SER A 223 -24.72 -4.89 -12.38
N LEU A 224 -24.77 -6.15 -12.78
CA LEU A 224 -24.01 -6.67 -13.92
C LEU A 224 -24.46 -6.01 -15.23
N ARG A 225 -23.59 -5.24 -15.87
CA ARG A 225 -23.58 -5.11 -17.31
C ARG A 225 -22.35 -5.85 -17.84
N ARG A 226 -22.61 -6.84 -18.67
CA ARG A 226 -21.59 -7.49 -19.49
C ARG A 226 -21.34 -6.57 -20.67
N ASP A 227 -20.13 -6.02 -20.79
CA ASP A 227 -19.65 -5.45 -22.04
C ASP A 227 -18.43 -6.28 -22.49
N ASP A 228 -18.73 -6.98 -23.59
CA ASP A 228 -17.78 -7.76 -24.38
C ASP A 228 -17.13 -6.78 -25.38
N HIS A 229 -15.86 -6.40 -25.16
CA HIS A 229 -14.94 -5.95 -26.22
C HIS A 229 -13.63 -5.43 -25.62
N SER A 230 -12.54 -6.18 -25.86
CA SER A 230 -11.17 -5.70 -25.67
C SER A 230 -10.67 -4.94 -26.88
N PRO A 231 -10.05 -3.80 -26.72
CA PRO A 231 -9.05 -3.33 -27.67
C PRO A 231 -7.66 -3.20 -27.03
N ARG A 232 -6.67 -3.62 -27.79
CA ARG A 232 -5.24 -3.43 -27.55
C ARG A 232 -4.89 -1.95 -27.52
N LEU A 233 -4.13 -1.51 -26.54
CA LEU A 233 -3.61 -0.15 -26.45
C LEU A 233 -2.13 -0.10 -26.86
N GLN A 234 -1.87 0.78 -27.83
CA GLN A 234 -0.53 1.27 -28.22
C GLN A 234 -0.07 2.36 -27.25
N LEU A 235 1.23 2.31 -26.92
CA LEU A 235 1.92 3.31 -26.12
C LEU A 235 2.01 4.67 -26.86
N ALA A 236 1.70 5.75 -26.13
CA ALA A 236 2.18 7.09 -26.44
C ALA A 236 2.89 7.67 -25.21
N ILE A 237 4.14 8.06 -25.37
CA ILE A 237 4.97 8.72 -24.36
C ILE A 237 4.82 10.23 -24.56
N SER A 238 4.43 10.96 -23.54
CA SER A 238 4.58 12.41 -23.48
C SER A 238 5.15 12.84 -22.14
N SER A 239 6.02 13.85 -22.20
CA SER A 239 7.02 14.28 -21.24
C SER A 239 6.48 15.23 -20.17
N GLY A 240 6.95 15.09 -18.92
CA GLY A 240 7.24 16.24 -18.08
C GLY A 240 6.29 16.51 -16.91
N GLU A 241 5.91 15.50 -16.10
CA GLU A 241 5.30 15.73 -14.79
C GLU A 241 6.03 14.94 -13.71
N LEU A 242 6.15 15.53 -12.51
CA LEU A 242 6.76 14.88 -11.35
C LEU A 242 5.85 13.72 -10.89
N THR A 243 6.28 12.51 -11.21
CA THR A 243 5.60 11.26 -10.83
C THR A 243 6.09 10.78 -9.46
N ARG A 244 5.38 9.84 -8.85
CA ARG A 244 5.81 9.12 -7.62
C ARG A 244 7.26 8.64 -7.70
N SER A 245 7.73 8.27 -8.88
CA SER A 245 9.10 7.85 -9.14
C SER A 245 10.14 8.97 -8.92
N SER A 246 9.78 10.23 -9.17
CA SER A 246 10.68 11.38 -9.03
C SER A 246 10.85 11.87 -7.59
N LEU A 247 9.97 11.47 -6.69
CA LEU A 247 10.04 11.82 -5.26
C LEU A 247 10.88 10.82 -4.44
N GLY A 248 11.48 9.79 -5.07
CA GLY A 248 12.29 8.78 -4.38
C GLY A 248 11.50 7.82 -3.48
N TRP A 249 10.20 7.83 -3.56
CA TRP A 249 9.30 7.00 -2.77
C TRP A 249 9.20 5.59 -3.38
N ASN A 250 9.40 4.57 -2.56
CA ASN A 250 9.35 3.15 -2.97
C ASN A 250 8.18 2.42 -2.33
#